data_eab67cdbc1b1c387355d77962bb88272
#
_entry.id   eab67cdbc1b1c387355d77962bb88272
#
_cell.length_a   1.000
_cell.length_b   1.000
_cell.length_c   1.000
_cell.angle_alpha   90.00
_cell.angle_beta   90.00
_cell.angle_gamma   90.00
#
_symmetry.space_group_name_H-M   'P 1'
#
loop_
_entity.id
_entity.type
_entity.pdbx_description
1 polymer ?
#
loop_
_entity_poly.entity_id
_entity_poly.type
_entity_poly.pdbx_seq_one_letter_code
_entity_poly.pdbx_strand_id
1 'polypeptide(L)'
;MKGRRAYGPLPPGPRAPAVVNMARLFQRPLESLVGWRERYGDVYTVPLPVFGVGVYVSDPDAIREMLTGDQSDLHAGEANAPLAPVLGDKSVLILDGREHLRQRKLLLPPFQGSAIQNFRTVIREVAEAEVDGWREGQRFVMRERMRALTFEVIVRAVFGVTERERIERLRRALVSLIDMQMVFVMPNALRRDLGRWSPWGQFQRRLQAADALLYEEIGRRRSEADVENRTDVLSLLLRARDEDGGAMSDLELRDELMTMLLAGHETTATGLAFAFDLLLREPRVLSRLRDELGGDDDTYLDAVVTESLRLRPVIDASERTLTKPRRIGGWDLPAGIRVYPAIAVVQLREDLYPQPHDFRPERFLEEEAKSYAWLPFGGGIRRCIGAALAQAEMAEVIRTVVSRVDLEPTRPSRERVVIRGITLVPRHGTPVLVRRLADETRPRSTRQRTKHGTTDQLTRRAGLG
;
A
#
# COMPACT_ATOMS: atom_id res chain seq x y z
N MET A 1 15.14 13.85 29.96
CA MET A 1 13.74 13.73 30.40
C MET A 1 13.07 15.07 30.15
N LYS A 2 12.42 15.28 28.97
CA LYS A 2 11.54 16.43 28.75
C LYS A 2 10.26 16.16 29.55
N GLY A 3 9.92 17.10 30.43
CA GLY A 3 8.81 17.01 31.38
C GLY A 3 7.51 16.54 30.69
N ARG A 4 6.71 15.75 31.40
CA ARG A 4 5.32 15.42 31.04
C ARG A 4 4.58 16.74 30.78
N ARG A 5 4.29 17.04 29.52
CA ARG A 5 3.32 18.10 29.19
C ARG A 5 2.00 17.68 29.84
N ALA A 6 1.52 18.49 30.79
CA ALA A 6 0.19 18.30 31.33
C ALA A 6 -0.81 18.67 30.23
N TYR A 7 -1.31 17.68 29.53
CA TYR A 7 -2.42 17.83 28.60
C TYR A 7 -3.70 17.99 29.42
N GLY A 8 -4.67 18.77 28.93
CA GLY A 8 -6.04 18.73 29.43
C GLY A 8 -6.64 17.31 29.37
N PRO A 9 -7.91 17.12 29.78
CA PRO A 9 -8.51 15.78 29.73
C PRO A 9 -8.55 15.26 28.30
N LEU A 10 -7.72 14.25 28.05
CA LEU A 10 -7.67 13.52 26.76
C LEU A 10 -8.78 12.46 26.68
N PRO A 11 -9.17 12.02 25.48
CA PRO A 11 -10.06 10.88 25.30
C PRO A 11 -9.62 9.65 26.13
N PRO A 12 -10.56 8.81 26.59
CA PRO A 12 -10.22 7.60 27.35
C PRO A 12 -9.36 6.64 26.53
N GLY A 13 -8.66 5.71 27.21
CA GLY A 13 -7.81 4.76 26.51
C GLY A 13 -7.20 3.71 27.45
N PRO A 14 -6.40 2.76 26.92
CA PRO A 14 -5.77 1.73 27.70
C PRO A 14 -4.82 2.31 28.77
N ARG A 15 -4.99 1.83 29.99
CA ARG A 15 -4.15 2.22 31.14
C ARG A 15 -2.89 1.38 31.29
N ALA A 16 -2.69 0.39 30.40
CA ALA A 16 -1.50 -0.42 30.41
C ALA A 16 -0.24 0.42 30.14
N PRO A 17 0.94 0.01 30.65
CA PRO A 17 2.20 0.66 30.32
C PRO A 17 2.41 0.79 28.80
N ALA A 18 3.01 1.90 28.36
CA ALA A 18 3.19 2.19 26.92
C ALA A 18 3.92 1.06 26.15
N VAL A 19 4.88 0.39 26.79
CA VAL A 19 5.57 -0.78 26.19
C VAL A 19 4.64 -1.97 25.96
N VAL A 20 3.65 -2.17 26.82
CA VAL A 20 2.66 -3.24 26.68
C VAL A 20 1.69 -2.92 25.54
N ASN A 21 1.25 -1.66 25.44
CA ASN A 21 0.41 -1.20 24.33
C ASN A 21 1.14 -1.36 23.00
N MET A 22 2.42 -0.98 22.95
CA MET A 22 3.25 -1.14 21.75
C MET A 22 3.41 -2.61 21.38
N ALA A 23 3.71 -3.49 22.33
CA ALA A 23 3.82 -4.92 22.07
C ALA A 23 2.52 -5.53 21.53
N ARG A 24 1.35 -5.09 22.04
CA ARG A 24 0.03 -5.49 21.52
C ARG A 24 -0.18 -5.02 20.09
N LEU A 25 0.13 -3.75 19.81
CA LEU A 25 0.04 -3.21 18.43
C LEU A 25 0.94 -3.99 17.47
N PHE A 26 2.19 -4.25 17.83
CA PHE A 26 3.11 -4.96 16.95
C PHE A 26 2.70 -6.39 16.66
N GLN A 27 2.12 -7.10 17.65
CA GLN A 27 1.78 -8.51 17.53
C GLN A 27 0.34 -8.77 17.07
N ARG A 28 -0.60 -7.87 17.39
CA ARG A 28 -2.03 -7.99 17.11
C ARG A 28 -2.65 -6.61 16.86
N PRO A 29 -2.22 -5.91 15.79
CA PRO A 29 -2.64 -4.53 15.53
C PRO A 29 -4.15 -4.41 15.38
N LEU A 30 -4.78 -5.21 14.53
CA LEU A 30 -6.20 -5.10 14.22
C LEU A 30 -7.06 -5.39 15.45
N GLU A 31 -6.79 -6.50 16.14
CA GLU A 31 -7.52 -6.88 17.34
C GLU A 31 -7.36 -5.86 18.48
N SER A 32 -6.17 -5.25 18.57
CA SER A 32 -5.91 -4.24 19.61
C SER A 32 -6.66 -2.93 19.30
N LEU A 33 -6.57 -2.44 18.08
CA LEU A 33 -7.19 -1.18 17.69
C LEU A 33 -8.73 -1.28 17.71
N VAL A 34 -9.30 -2.37 17.18
CA VAL A 34 -10.74 -2.62 17.19
C VAL A 34 -11.25 -2.79 18.63
N GLY A 35 -10.59 -3.62 19.46
CA GLY A 35 -11.00 -3.82 20.85
C GLY A 35 -10.85 -2.56 21.72
N TRP A 36 -9.92 -1.66 21.41
CA TRP A 36 -9.86 -0.36 22.09
C TRP A 36 -11.01 0.55 21.66
N ARG A 37 -11.37 0.59 20.37
CA ARG A 37 -12.56 1.30 19.90
C ARG A 37 -13.82 0.82 20.58
N GLU A 38 -14.04 -0.49 20.62
CA GLU A 38 -15.22 -1.10 21.27
C GLU A 38 -15.33 -0.71 22.74
N ARG A 39 -14.19 -0.60 23.43
CA ARG A 39 -14.16 -0.28 24.86
C ARG A 39 -14.22 1.20 25.19
N TYR A 40 -13.63 2.06 24.36
CA TYR A 40 -13.41 3.47 24.67
C TYR A 40 -14.17 4.43 23.76
N GLY A 41 -14.81 3.93 22.72
CA GLY A 41 -15.53 4.74 21.71
C GLY A 41 -14.66 5.08 20.50
N ASP A 42 -15.23 5.87 19.60
CA ASP A 42 -14.62 6.18 18.29
C ASP A 42 -13.40 7.11 18.36
N VAL A 43 -13.18 7.78 19.51
CA VAL A 43 -11.99 8.59 19.76
C VAL A 43 -11.34 8.13 21.05
N TYR A 44 -10.13 7.60 20.96
CA TYR A 44 -9.42 7.05 22.12
C TYR A 44 -7.94 7.35 22.09
N THR A 45 -7.31 7.34 23.26
CA THR A 45 -5.91 7.70 23.46
C THR A 45 -5.06 6.46 23.73
N VAL A 46 -3.96 6.29 23.00
CA VAL A 46 -3.01 5.19 23.20
C VAL A 46 -1.64 5.76 23.57
N PRO A 47 -1.15 5.50 24.80
CA PRO A 47 0.24 5.78 25.16
C PRO A 47 1.20 4.85 24.43
N LEU A 48 2.18 5.42 23.71
CA LEU A 48 3.21 4.72 22.95
C LEU A 48 4.61 5.17 23.41
N PRO A 49 5.55 4.26 23.64
CA PRO A 49 6.94 4.63 23.88
C PRO A 49 7.51 5.36 22.65
N VAL A 50 8.43 6.27 22.85
CA VAL A 50 9.11 7.03 21.78
C VAL A 50 8.18 8.02 21.05
N PHE A 51 6.96 7.63 20.70
CA PHE A 51 5.98 8.44 19.96
C PHE A 51 5.10 9.31 20.86
N GLY A 52 5.14 9.10 22.19
CA GLY A 52 4.33 9.85 23.12
C GLY A 52 2.89 9.33 23.21
N VAL A 53 1.94 10.24 23.17
CA VAL A 53 0.51 9.93 23.25
C VAL A 53 -0.13 10.12 21.89
N GLY A 54 -0.79 9.08 21.37
CA GLY A 54 -1.53 9.13 20.13
C GLY A 54 -3.04 9.09 20.37
N VAL A 55 -3.80 9.93 19.69
CA VAL A 55 -5.27 9.92 19.68
C VAL A 55 -5.74 9.29 18.39
N TYR A 56 -6.37 8.13 18.48
CA TYR A 56 -6.96 7.42 17.35
C TYR A 56 -8.40 7.88 17.15
N VAL A 57 -8.76 8.11 15.89
CA VAL A 57 -10.08 8.59 15.48
C VAL A 57 -10.64 7.61 14.46
N SER A 58 -11.79 7.00 14.75
CA SER A 58 -12.47 6.02 13.88
C SER A 58 -13.87 6.43 13.47
N ASP A 59 -14.32 7.61 13.85
CA ASP A 59 -15.55 8.24 13.35
C ASP A 59 -15.34 8.76 11.93
N PRO A 60 -16.10 8.31 10.92
CA PRO A 60 -15.91 8.72 9.51
C PRO A 60 -16.06 10.21 9.26
N ASP A 61 -16.97 10.89 9.97
CA ASP A 61 -17.21 12.32 9.79
C ASP A 61 -16.05 13.14 10.40
N ALA A 62 -15.57 12.75 11.57
CA ALA A 62 -14.39 13.36 12.16
C ALA A 62 -13.14 13.12 11.30
N ILE A 63 -12.98 11.92 10.73
CA ILE A 63 -11.89 11.62 9.78
C ILE A 63 -12.02 12.47 8.52
N ARG A 64 -13.22 12.59 7.96
CA ARG A 64 -13.46 13.47 6.81
C ARG A 64 -13.03 14.90 7.11
N GLU A 65 -13.47 15.45 8.25
CA GLU A 65 -13.06 16.79 8.68
C GLU A 65 -11.54 16.93 8.84
N MET A 66 -10.87 15.92 9.41
CA MET A 66 -9.41 15.90 9.54
C MET A 66 -8.70 15.87 8.19
N LEU A 67 -9.23 15.16 7.19
CA LEU A 67 -8.56 14.94 5.91
C LEU A 67 -8.87 16.00 4.86
N THR A 68 -10.04 16.68 4.96
CA THR A 68 -10.51 17.68 3.96
C THR A 68 -10.58 19.09 4.49
N GLY A 69 -10.60 19.27 5.82
CA GLY A 69 -10.62 20.56 6.46
C GLY A 69 -9.29 21.32 6.32
N ASP A 70 -9.15 22.43 7.02
CA ASP A 70 -7.90 23.20 7.05
C ASP A 70 -6.74 22.34 7.55
N GLN A 71 -5.72 22.20 6.71
CA GLN A 71 -4.52 21.40 6.97
C GLN A 71 -3.39 22.22 7.63
N SER A 72 -3.58 23.53 7.83
CA SER A 72 -2.54 24.39 8.41
C SER A 72 -2.12 23.97 9.81
N ASP A 73 -3.01 23.28 10.54
CA ASP A 73 -2.80 22.82 11.91
C ASP A 73 -2.58 21.31 12.04
N LEU A 74 -2.63 20.56 10.91
CA LEU A 74 -2.52 19.09 10.84
C LEU A 74 -1.32 18.68 10.00
N HIS A 75 -0.13 18.72 10.59
CA HIS A 75 1.12 18.47 9.90
C HIS A 75 1.41 16.97 9.78
N ALA A 76 1.44 16.45 8.54
CA ALA A 76 1.83 15.09 8.25
C ALA A 76 3.35 14.94 8.14
N GLY A 77 4.02 15.95 7.58
CA GLY A 77 5.47 15.95 7.45
C GLY A 77 6.17 15.91 8.81
N GLU A 78 5.70 16.71 9.78
CA GLU A 78 6.21 16.65 11.14
C GLU A 78 6.01 15.27 11.79
N ALA A 79 4.86 14.63 11.52
CA ALA A 79 4.60 13.27 11.99
C ALA A 79 5.56 12.25 11.37
N ASN A 80 5.90 12.42 10.09
CA ASN A 80 6.81 11.55 9.32
C ASN A 80 8.30 11.88 9.52
N ALA A 81 8.66 12.89 10.29
CA ALA A 81 10.05 13.31 10.51
C ALA A 81 11.03 12.17 10.88
N PRO A 82 10.63 11.07 11.57
CA PRO A 82 11.51 9.91 11.77
C PRO A 82 12.03 9.27 10.48
N LEU A 83 11.36 9.46 9.34
CA LEU A 83 11.76 8.92 8.03
C LEU A 83 12.73 9.86 7.27
N ALA A 84 12.86 11.12 7.69
CA ALA A 84 13.72 12.10 7.01
C ALA A 84 15.18 11.64 6.79
N PRO A 85 15.82 10.88 7.69
CA PRO A 85 17.18 10.39 7.44
C PRO A 85 17.35 9.52 6.20
N VAL A 86 16.30 8.87 5.70
CA VAL A 86 16.36 8.05 4.49
C VAL A 86 15.70 8.75 3.30
N LEU A 87 14.55 9.39 3.51
CA LEU A 87 13.80 10.03 2.43
C LEU A 87 14.42 11.35 1.98
N GLY A 88 15.08 12.06 2.88
CA GLY A 88 15.53 13.43 2.71
C GLY A 88 14.46 14.47 3.10
N ASP A 89 14.92 15.70 3.33
CA ASP A 89 14.07 16.79 3.83
C ASP A 89 13.16 17.40 2.74
N LYS A 90 13.43 17.07 1.45
CA LYS A 90 12.63 17.53 0.30
C LYS A 90 11.60 16.51 -0.17
N SER A 91 11.50 15.35 0.46
CA SER A 91 10.46 14.36 0.19
C SER A 91 9.07 14.90 0.47
N VAL A 92 8.13 14.64 -0.43
CA VAL A 92 6.70 14.99 -0.28
C VAL A 92 6.07 14.43 1.00
N LEU A 93 6.62 13.35 1.56
CA LEU A 93 6.17 12.78 2.83
C LEU A 93 6.63 13.60 4.05
N ILE A 94 7.75 14.32 3.94
CA ILE A 94 8.37 15.10 5.02
C ILE A 94 7.93 16.56 4.98
N LEU A 95 7.59 17.07 3.81
CA LEU A 95 7.16 18.45 3.61
C LEU A 95 5.75 18.69 4.14
N ASP A 96 5.48 19.91 4.62
CA ASP A 96 4.16 20.42 4.99
C ASP A 96 3.85 21.73 4.24
N GLY A 97 2.60 22.19 4.30
CA GLY A 97 2.16 23.47 3.78
C GLY A 97 2.42 23.67 2.28
N ARG A 98 2.94 24.84 1.91
CA ARG A 98 3.15 25.24 0.51
C ARG A 98 4.18 24.38 -0.20
N GLU A 99 5.28 24.01 0.46
CA GLU A 99 6.32 23.16 -0.13
C GLU A 99 5.75 21.77 -0.48
N HIS A 100 4.97 21.18 0.41
CA HIS A 100 4.27 19.93 0.11
C HIS A 100 3.35 20.06 -1.11
N LEU A 101 2.54 21.11 -1.18
CA LEU A 101 1.60 21.29 -2.29
C LEU A 101 2.32 21.46 -3.63
N ARG A 102 3.44 22.21 -3.66
CA ARG A 102 4.29 22.36 -4.83
C ARG A 102 4.83 21.00 -5.29
N GLN A 103 5.48 20.26 -4.39
CA GLN A 103 6.02 18.93 -4.70
C GLN A 103 4.93 17.98 -5.19
N ARG A 104 3.80 17.95 -4.49
CA ARG A 104 2.68 17.09 -4.86
C ARG A 104 2.15 17.40 -6.27
N LYS A 105 2.04 18.67 -6.65
CA LYS A 105 1.59 19.07 -8.01
C LYS A 105 2.57 18.57 -9.09
N LEU A 106 3.88 18.65 -8.83
CA LEU A 106 4.91 18.14 -9.74
C LEU A 106 4.87 16.61 -9.87
N LEU A 107 4.57 15.91 -8.78
CA LEU A 107 4.57 14.44 -8.72
C LEU A 107 3.30 13.78 -9.26
N LEU A 108 2.16 14.47 -9.30
CA LEU A 108 0.88 13.87 -9.64
C LEU A 108 0.75 13.40 -11.11
N PRO A 109 1.20 14.17 -12.13
CA PRO A 109 0.96 13.84 -13.52
C PRO A 109 1.44 12.45 -13.95
N PRO A 110 2.64 11.95 -13.53
CA PRO A 110 3.10 10.62 -13.87
C PRO A 110 2.21 9.47 -13.35
N PHE A 111 1.35 9.71 -12.35
CA PHE A 111 0.53 8.70 -11.71
C PHE A 111 -0.96 8.82 -12.05
N GLN A 112 -1.29 9.52 -13.15
CA GLN A 112 -2.68 9.76 -13.57
C GLN A 112 -2.89 9.46 -15.05
N GLY A 113 -4.14 9.24 -15.42
CA GLY A 113 -4.58 9.14 -16.82
C GLY A 113 -3.86 8.06 -17.62
N SER A 114 -3.41 8.43 -18.82
CA SER A 114 -2.76 7.53 -19.78
C SER A 114 -1.41 6.98 -19.31
N ALA A 115 -0.72 7.64 -18.38
CA ALA A 115 0.54 7.14 -17.84
C ALA A 115 0.38 5.78 -17.15
N ILE A 116 -0.76 5.54 -16.48
CA ILE A 116 -1.06 4.25 -15.83
C ILE A 116 -1.17 3.12 -16.87
N GLN A 117 -1.71 3.40 -18.06
CA GLN A 117 -1.84 2.37 -19.11
C GLN A 117 -0.46 1.90 -19.60
N ASN A 118 0.53 2.80 -19.70
CA ASN A 118 1.89 2.44 -20.05
C ASN A 118 2.51 1.52 -18.99
N PHE A 119 2.24 1.79 -17.70
CA PHE A 119 2.73 0.95 -16.61
C PHE A 119 2.08 -0.43 -16.57
N ARG A 120 0.80 -0.57 -16.98
CA ARG A 120 0.13 -1.88 -17.05
C ARG A 120 0.89 -2.89 -17.92
N THR A 121 1.44 -2.44 -19.06
CA THR A 121 2.27 -3.30 -19.93
C THR A 121 3.52 -3.78 -19.19
N VAL A 122 4.25 -2.86 -18.55
CA VAL A 122 5.44 -3.21 -17.76
C VAL A 122 5.10 -4.18 -16.62
N ILE A 123 4.00 -3.92 -15.90
CA ILE A 123 3.54 -4.79 -14.80
C ILE A 123 3.26 -6.20 -15.32
N ARG A 124 2.55 -6.32 -16.43
CA ARG A 124 2.21 -7.61 -17.03
C ARG A 124 3.46 -8.40 -17.44
N GLU A 125 4.38 -7.77 -18.16
CA GLU A 125 5.65 -8.39 -18.55
C GLU A 125 6.44 -8.93 -17.35
N VAL A 126 6.54 -8.14 -16.29
CA VAL A 126 7.25 -8.53 -15.07
C VAL A 126 6.51 -9.67 -14.35
N ALA A 127 5.18 -9.60 -14.28
CA ALA A 127 4.38 -10.64 -13.65
C ALA A 127 4.44 -11.98 -14.42
N GLU A 128 4.40 -11.92 -15.74
CA GLU A 128 4.55 -13.11 -16.60
C GLU A 128 5.94 -13.74 -16.44
N ALA A 129 7.00 -12.93 -16.49
CA ALA A 129 8.38 -13.40 -16.30
C ALA A 129 8.59 -14.02 -14.90
N GLU A 130 7.95 -13.48 -13.86
CA GLU A 130 7.98 -14.06 -12.52
C GLU A 130 7.29 -15.43 -12.49
N VAL A 131 6.09 -15.55 -13.07
CA VAL A 131 5.31 -16.79 -13.11
C VAL A 131 5.99 -17.87 -13.95
N ASP A 132 6.66 -17.52 -15.06
CA ASP A 132 7.43 -18.42 -15.91
C ASP A 132 8.58 -19.11 -15.16
N GLY A 133 9.07 -18.46 -14.12
CA GLY A 133 10.09 -19.03 -13.22
C GLY A 133 9.56 -20.05 -12.21
N TRP A 134 8.24 -20.22 -12.07
CA TRP A 134 7.65 -21.11 -11.08
C TRP A 134 7.57 -22.55 -11.60
N ARG A 135 7.56 -23.51 -10.67
CA ARG A 135 7.53 -24.96 -10.99
C ARG A 135 6.49 -25.67 -10.13
N GLU A 136 5.83 -26.68 -10.70
CA GLU A 136 4.94 -27.53 -9.94
C GLU A 136 5.67 -28.19 -8.77
N GLY A 137 5.02 -28.28 -7.62
CA GLY A 137 5.61 -28.77 -6.38
C GLY A 137 6.50 -27.76 -5.64
N GLN A 138 6.79 -26.60 -6.23
CA GLN A 138 7.59 -25.57 -5.58
C GLN A 138 6.84 -24.94 -4.41
N ARG A 139 7.56 -24.72 -3.30
CA ARG A 139 7.08 -23.98 -2.14
C ARG A 139 7.84 -22.66 -2.01
N PHE A 140 7.12 -21.56 -1.75
CA PHE A 140 7.73 -20.27 -1.51
C PHE A 140 6.83 -19.37 -0.65
N VAL A 141 7.41 -18.26 -0.19
CA VAL A 141 6.70 -17.22 0.54
C VAL A 141 6.24 -16.16 -0.46
N MET A 142 4.93 -16.00 -0.62
CA MET A 142 4.33 -15.09 -1.62
C MET A 142 4.86 -13.67 -1.47
N ARG A 143 4.93 -13.12 -0.25
CA ARG A 143 5.40 -11.77 0.00
C ARG A 143 6.82 -11.53 -0.52
N GLU A 144 7.72 -12.52 -0.41
CA GLU A 144 9.10 -12.38 -0.90
C GLU A 144 9.16 -12.32 -2.43
N ARG A 145 8.34 -13.14 -3.10
CA ARG A 145 8.22 -13.12 -4.56
C ARG A 145 7.61 -11.80 -5.04
N MET A 146 6.55 -11.35 -4.37
CA MET A 146 5.91 -10.08 -4.70
C MET A 146 6.84 -8.89 -4.45
N ARG A 147 7.69 -8.91 -3.41
CA ARG A 147 8.71 -7.87 -3.20
C ARG A 147 9.70 -7.78 -4.35
N ALA A 148 10.15 -8.93 -4.88
CA ALA A 148 11.05 -8.93 -6.03
C ALA A 148 10.36 -8.38 -7.28
N LEU A 149 9.12 -8.82 -7.53
CA LEU A 149 8.29 -8.38 -8.66
C LEU A 149 8.02 -6.86 -8.60
N THR A 150 7.45 -6.37 -7.50
CA THR A 150 7.07 -4.96 -7.36
C THR A 150 8.30 -4.04 -7.34
N PHE A 151 9.46 -4.54 -6.87
CA PHE A 151 10.72 -3.80 -7.00
C PHE A 151 11.13 -3.63 -8.47
N GLU A 152 11.03 -4.67 -9.28
CA GLU A 152 11.34 -4.58 -10.71
C GLU A 152 10.36 -3.66 -11.43
N VAL A 153 9.05 -3.75 -11.11
CA VAL A 153 8.03 -2.86 -11.65
C VAL A 153 8.36 -1.40 -11.34
N ILE A 154 8.65 -1.08 -10.07
CA ILE A 154 8.92 0.32 -9.69
C ILE A 154 10.21 0.84 -10.35
N VAL A 155 11.26 0.02 -10.49
CA VAL A 155 12.49 0.42 -11.17
C VAL A 155 12.25 0.68 -12.64
N ARG A 156 11.51 -0.18 -13.32
CA ARG A 156 11.17 0.03 -14.74
C ARG A 156 10.23 1.23 -14.93
N ALA A 157 9.21 1.38 -14.10
CA ALA A 157 8.25 2.48 -14.20
C ALA A 157 8.87 3.84 -13.83
N VAL A 158 9.68 3.88 -12.77
CA VAL A 158 10.24 5.14 -12.27
C VAL A 158 11.47 5.56 -13.05
N PHE A 159 12.42 4.65 -13.30
CA PHE A 159 13.67 4.98 -13.97
C PHE A 159 13.70 4.60 -15.45
N GLY A 160 12.70 3.86 -15.97
CA GLY A 160 12.73 3.34 -17.33
C GLY A 160 13.94 2.45 -17.60
N VAL A 161 14.49 1.80 -16.57
CA VAL A 161 15.65 0.90 -16.68
C VAL A 161 15.16 -0.50 -17.00
N THR A 162 15.68 -1.08 -18.08
CA THR A 162 15.36 -2.44 -18.53
C THR A 162 16.54 -3.39 -18.42
N GLU A 163 17.76 -2.86 -18.30
CA GLU A 163 18.98 -3.65 -18.21
C GLU A 163 19.08 -4.37 -16.87
N ARG A 164 19.12 -5.68 -16.92
CA ARG A 164 19.10 -6.56 -15.75
C ARG A 164 20.20 -6.25 -14.74
N GLU A 165 21.40 -5.93 -15.20
CA GLU A 165 22.52 -5.61 -14.32
C GLU A 165 22.27 -4.32 -13.51
N ARG A 166 21.71 -3.30 -14.15
CA ARG A 166 21.38 -2.02 -13.49
C ARG A 166 20.25 -2.20 -12.48
N ILE A 167 19.18 -2.94 -12.86
CA ILE A 167 18.09 -3.29 -11.95
C ILE A 167 18.66 -3.99 -10.71
N GLU A 168 19.57 -4.95 -10.90
CA GLU A 168 20.16 -5.71 -9.79
C GLU A 168 21.10 -4.84 -8.92
N ARG A 169 21.84 -3.89 -9.49
CA ARG A 169 22.63 -2.91 -8.73
C ARG A 169 21.74 -2.05 -7.83
N LEU A 170 20.68 -1.47 -8.39
CA LEU A 170 19.69 -0.68 -7.65
C LEU A 170 19.02 -1.54 -6.57
N ARG A 171 18.60 -2.76 -6.92
CA ARG A 171 17.95 -3.68 -5.97
C ARG A 171 18.84 -3.97 -4.76
N ARG A 172 20.10 -4.34 -4.96
CA ARG A 172 21.04 -4.65 -3.87
C ARG A 172 21.26 -3.46 -2.94
N ALA A 173 21.45 -2.27 -3.50
CA ALA A 173 21.71 -1.07 -2.71
C ALA A 173 20.46 -0.68 -1.88
N LEU A 174 19.29 -0.61 -2.52
CA LEU A 174 18.06 -0.11 -1.92
C LEU A 174 17.42 -1.11 -0.95
N VAL A 175 17.34 -2.40 -1.30
CA VAL A 175 16.82 -3.43 -0.38
C VAL A 175 17.70 -3.52 0.88
N SER A 176 19.03 -3.45 0.72
CA SER A 176 19.94 -3.45 1.87
C SER A 176 19.73 -2.27 2.82
N LEU A 177 19.29 -1.12 2.30
CA LEU A 177 18.95 0.06 3.09
C LEU A 177 17.60 -0.10 3.79
N ILE A 178 16.58 -0.58 3.06
CA ILE A 178 15.21 -0.79 3.57
C ILE A 178 15.19 -1.81 4.71
N ASP A 179 16.00 -2.86 4.64
CA ASP A 179 16.08 -3.88 5.69
C ASP A 179 16.61 -3.33 7.03
N MET A 180 17.16 -2.10 7.05
CA MET A 180 17.60 -1.42 8.27
C MET A 180 16.51 -0.62 9.01
N GLN A 181 15.25 -0.99 8.88
CA GLN A 181 14.10 -0.25 9.44
C GLN A 181 14.21 0.10 10.94
N MET A 182 14.92 -0.71 11.73
CA MET A 182 15.16 -0.44 13.14
C MET A 182 15.91 0.87 13.40
N VAL A 183 16.65 1.38 12.41
CA VAL A 183 17.37 2.65 12.53
C VAL A 183 16.41 3.84 12.62
N PHE A 184 15.21 3.76 12.04
CA PHE A 184 14.21 4.83 12.05
C PHE A 184 13.65 5.10 13.45
N VAL A 185 13.56 4.06 14.28
CA VAL A 185 13.08 4.16 15.66
C VAL A 185 14.22 4.36 16.67
N MET A 186 15.47 4.44 16.19
CA MET A 186 16.65 4.62 17.04
C MET A 186 16.64 6.02 17.67
N PRO A 187 16.79 6.15 19.00
CA PRO A 187 16.94 7.44 19.67
C PRO A 187 18.10 8.26 19.09
N ASN A 188 17.90 9.57 18.96
CA ASN A 188 18.90 10.49 18.39
C ASN A 188 20.27 10.39 19.09
N ALA A 189 20.29 10.12 20.39
CA ALA A 189 21.54 9.95 21.15
C ALA A 189 22.40 8.76 20.67
N LEU A 190 21.76 7.74 20.06
CA LEU A 190 22.42 6.55 19.52
C LEU A 190 22.74 6.69 18.02
N ARG A 191 22.31 7.75 17.37
CA ARG A 191 22.57 8.04 15.95
C ARG A 191 23.98 8.64 15.79
N ARG A 192 25.00 7.86 16.14
CA ARG A 192 26.41 8.24 16.03
C ARG A 192 27.16 7.25 15.15
N ASP A 193 27.96 7.76 14.23
CA ASP A 193 28.88 6.92 13.48
C ASP A 193 30.09 6.58 14.38
N LEU A 194 30.10 5.36 14.88
CA LEU A 194 31.17 4.78 15.67
C LEU A 194 31.98 3.76 14.84
N GLY A 195 32.07 3.99 13.52
CA GLY A 195 32.76 3.13 12.57
C GLY A 195 31.92 2.00 11.99
N ARG A 196 32.58 1.05 11.33
CA ARG A 196 31.94 -0.01 10.54
C ARG A 196 30.99 -0.93 11.33
N TRP A 197 31.14 -0.98 12.63
CA TRP A 197 30.33 -1.84 13.52
C TRP A 197 29.08 -1.15 14.07
N SER A 198 28.99 0.20 13.97
CA SER A 198 27.81 0.89 14.48
C SER A 198 26.63 0.74 13.51
N PRO A 199 25.43 0.45 14.00
CA PRO A 199 24.23 0.37 13.15
C PRO A 199 23.99 1.66 12.36
N TRP A 200 24.21 2.82 13.00
CA TRP A 200 24.07 4.12 12.34
C TRP A 200 25.12 4.33 11.24
N GLY A 201 26.40 4.01 11.50
CA GLY A 201 27.45 4.12 10.49
C GLY A 201 27.23 3.15 9.31
N GLN A 202 26.71 1.95 9.56
CA GLN A 202 26.30 1.03 8.47
C GLN A 202 25.16 1.61 7.64
N PHE A 203 24.16 2.18 8.30
CA PHE A 203 23.05 2.84 7.63
C PHE A 203 23.54 3.99 6.74
N GLN A 204 24.38 4.88 7.26
CA GLN A 204 24.92 6.00 6.47
C GLN A 204 25.69 5.55 5.24
N ARG A 205 26.53 4.51 5.35
CA ARG A 205 27.26 3.97 4.19
C ARG A 205 26.34 3.38 3.13
N ARG A 206 25.28 2.67 3.54
CA ARG A 206 24.28 2.13 2.61
C ARG A 206 23.47 3.23 1.96
N LEU A 207 23.11 4.26 2.72
CA LEU A 207 22.41 5.43 2.19
C LEU A 207 23.28 6.15 1.14
N GLN A 208 24.56 6.43 1.44
CA GLN A 208 25.50 7.03 0.50
C GLN A 208 25.65 6.21 -0.79
N ALA A 209 25.72 4.87 -0.68
CA ALA A 209 25.78 4.00 -1.85
C ALA A 209 24.48 4.05 -2.69
N ALA A 210 23.32 4.11 -2.06
CA ALA A 210 22.04 4.27 -2.74
C ALA A 210 21.95 5.65 -3.40
N ASP A 211 22.33 6.71 -2.71
CA ASP A 211 22.34 8.09 -3.22
C ASP A 211 23.23 8.22 -4.46
N ALA A 212 24.43 7.65 -4.43
CA ALA A 212 25.35 7.68 -5.57
C ALA A 212 24.69 7.06 -6.83
N LEU A 213 23.95 5.96 -6.68
CA LEU A 213 23.22 5.34 -7.79
C LEU A 213 22.06 6.20 -8.28
N LEU A 214 21.32 6.84 -7.37
CA LEU A 214 20.21 7.73 -7.76
C LEU A 214 20.73 8.96 -8.52
N TYR A 215 21.80 9.58 -8.05
CA TYR A 215 22.42 10.71 -8.77
C TYR A 215 23.04 10.28 -10.12
N GLU A 216 23.61 9.07 -10.21
CA GLU A 216 24.08 8.48 -11.48
C GLU A 216 22.90 8.36 -12.47
N GLU A 217 21.74 7.87 -12.04
CA GLU A 217 20.55 7.72 -12.91
C GLU A 217 19.96 9.09 -13.32
N ILE A 218 19.91 10.06 -12.40
CA ILE A 218 19.46 11.44 -12.70
C ILE A 218 20.38 12.08 -13.75
N GLY A 219 21.70 12.03 -13.55
CA GLY A 219 22.67 12.60 -14.46
C GLY A 219 22.64 11.95 -15.83
N ARG A 220 22.55 10.62 -15.90
CA ARG A 220 22.41 9.87 -17.15
C ARG A 220 21.16 10.29 -17.90
N ARG A 221 19.99 10.31 -17.23
CA ARG A 221 18.74 10.68 -17.86
C ARG A 221 18.74 12.10 -18.42
N ARG A 222 19.38 13.05 -17.74
CA ARG A 222 19.53 14.41 -18.25
C ARG A 222 20.36 14.50 -19.52
N SER A 223 21.33 13.62 -19.72
CA SER A 223 22.19 13.59 -20.89
C SER A 223 21.64 12.80 -22.09
N GLU A 224 20.54 12.06 -21.89
CA GLU A 224 19.91 11.28 -22.97
C GLU A 224 19.18 12.21 -23.96
N ALA A 225 19.44 12.03 -25.28
CA ALA A 225 18.85 12.86 -26.32
C ALA A 225 17.33 12.65 -26.48
N ASP A 226 16.80 11.53 -26.04
CA ASP A 226 15.40 11.13 -26.16
C ASP A 226 14.55 11.43 -24.91
N VAL A 227 15.09 12.14 -23.91
CA VAL A 227 14.41 12.45 -22.64
C VAL A 227 13.02 13.07 -22.83
N GLU A 228 12.83 13.85 -23.90
CA GLU A 228 11.55 14.50 -24.22
C GLU A 228 10.45 13.49 -24.63
N ASN A 229 10.83 12.35 -25.18
CA ASN A 229 9.88 11.33 -25.66
C ASN A 229 9.64 10.20 -24.65
N ARG A 230 10.39 10.18 -23.56
CA ARG A 230 10.27 9.10 -22.56
C ARG A 230 9.08 9.31 -21.63
N THR A 231 8.51 8.21 -21.18
CA THR A 231 7.29 8.19 -20.35
C THR A 231 7.52 7.67 -18.95
N ASP A 232 8.76 7.29 -18.59
CA ASP A 232 9.10 6.94 -17.21
C ASP A 232 9.02 8.16 -16.28
N VAL A 233 8.79 7.90 -14.99
CA VAL A 233 8.53 8.95 -14.00
C VAL A 233 9.70 9.94 -13.92
N LEU A 234 10.95 9.46 -13.89
CA LEU A 234 12.13 10.33 -13.81
C LEU A 234 12.19 11.32 -14.98
N SER A 235 11.95 10.85 -16.20
CA SER A 235 11.91 11.71 -17.38
C SER A 235 10.79 12.76 -17.31
N LEU A 236 9.61 12.37 -16.81
CA LEU A 236 8.49 13.28 -16.61
C LEU A 236 8.82 14.33 -15.53
N LEU A 237 9.46 13.95 -14.42
CA LEU A 237 9.85 14.89 -13.37
C LEU A 237 10.96 15.85 -13.80
N LEU A 238 11.91 15.42 -14.62
CA LEU A 238 12.94 16.30 -15.19
C LEU A 238 12.34 17.42 -16.03
N ARG A 239 11.22 17.13 -16.72
CA ARG A 239 10.47 18.10 -17.55
C ARG A 239 9.45 18.91 -16.76
N ALA A 240 9.01 18.42 -15.58
CA ALA A 240 8.01 19.09 -14.79
C ALA A 240 8.45 20.50 -14.38
N ARG A 241 7.50 21.44 -14.41
CA ARG A 241 7.70 22.82 -13.96
C ARG A 241 6.57 23.18 -13.01
N ASP A 242 6.91 23.92 -11.97
CA ASP A 242 5.91 24.49 -11.07
C ASP A 242 5.23 25.72 -11.70
N GLU A 243 4.32 26.34 -10.94
CA GLU A 243 3.55 27.50 -11.39
C GLU A 243 4.42 28.73 -11.74
N ASP A 244 5.61 28.82 -11.15
CA ASP A 244 6.58 29.87 -11.39
C ASP A 244 7.60 29.51 -12.48
N GLY A 245 7.45 28.35 -13.14
CA GLY A 245 8.37 27.83 -14.17
C GLY A 245 9.61 27.13 -13.57
N GLY A 246 9.69 26.95 -12.26
CA GLY A 246 10.80 26.31 -11.57
C GLY A 246 10.85 24.79 -11.80
N ALA A 247 12.06 24.27 -12.12
CA ALA A 247 12.30 22.83 -12.20
C ALA A 247 12.62 22.24 -10.81
N MET A 248 12.52 20.92 -10.70
CA MET A 248 13.05 20.21 -9.54
C MET A 248 14.58 20.19 -9.56
N SER A 249 15.19 20.46 -8.42
CA SER A 249 16.62 20.29 -8.18
C SER A 249 16.99 18.80 -8.11
N ASP A 250 18.30 18.48 -8.25
CA ASP A 250 18.77 17.10 -8.11
C ASP A 250 18.52 16.53 -6.72
N LEU A 251 18.55 17.38 -5.69
CA LEU A 251 18.21 16.98 -4.33
C LEU A 251 16.72 16.63 -4.20
N GLU A 252 15.82 17.45 -4.74
CA GLU A 252 14.39 17.16 -4.76
C GLU A 252 14.10 15.86 -5.54
N LEU A 253 14.71 15.69 -6.72
CA LEU A 253 14.58 14.47 -7.50
C LEU A 253 15.07 13.25 -6.73
N ARG A 254 16.25 13.32 -6.10
CA ARG A 254 16.79 12.23 -5.28
C ARG A 254 15.83 11.86 -4.15
N ASP A 255 15.31 12.83 -3.41
CA ASP A 255 14.43 12.61 -2.27
C ASP A 255 13.09 12.00 -2.71
N GLU A 256 12.54 12.43 -3.84
CA GLU A 256 11.31 11.84 -4.37
C GLU A 256 11.52 10.46 -4.98
N LEU A 257 12.63 10.20 -5.67
CA LEU A 257 12.96 8.87 -6.17
C LEU A 257 13.14 7.87 -5.03
N MET A 258 13.84 8.27 -3.95
CA MET A 258 13.95 7.45 -2.74
C MET A 258 12.57 7.20 -2.10
N THR A 259 11.72 8.22 -2.06
CA THR A 259 10.36 8.12 -1.55
C THR A 259 9.53 7.13 -2.35
N MET A 260 9.55 7.21 -3.67
CA MET A 260 8.82 6.29 -4.56
C MET A 260 9.29 4.85 -4.42
N LEU A 261 10.60 4.64 -4.34
CA LEU A 261 11.19 3.32 -4.15
C LEU A 261 10.81 2.71 -2.80
N LEU A 262 10.87 3.49 -1.72
CA LEU A 262 10.51 3.00 -0.39
C LEU A 262 9.01 2.73 -0.28
N ALA A 263 8.18 3.66 -0.75
CA ALA A 263 6.73 3.58 -0.61
C ALA A 263 6.08 2.61 -1.61
N GLY A 264 6.62 2.47 -2.82
CA GLY A 264 5.94 1.79 -3.92
C GLY A 264 6.04 0.27 -3.87
N HIS A 265 7.23 -0.30 -3.60
CA HIS A 265 7.37 -1.75 -3.74
C HIS A 265 6.90 -2.56 -2.53
N GLU A 266 7.26 -2.15 -1.32
CA GLU A 266 6.96 -2.91 -0.09
C GLU A 266 5.46 -2.93 0.22
N THR A 267 4.78 -1.82 0.00
CA THR A 267 3.34 -1.70 0.28
C THR A 267 2.52 -2.54 -0.69
N THR A 268 2.77 -2.46 -1.99
CA THR A 268 2.06 -3.23 -3.01
C THR A 268 2.34 -4.72 -2.87
N ALA A 269 3.60 -5.13 -2.62
CA ALA A 269 3.96 -6.52 -2.34
C ALA A 269 3.19 -7.09 -1.15
N THR A 270 3.02 -6.30 -0.10
CA THR A 270 2.27 -6.70 1.09
C THR A 270 0.77 -6.81 0.79
N GLY A 271 0.19 -5.85 0.06
CA GLY A 271 -1.18 -5.90 -0.41
C GLY A 271 -1.47 -7.16 -1.23
N LEU A 272 -0.57 -7.50 -2.18
CA LEU A 272 -0.64 -8.72 -2.97
C LEU A 272 -0.56 -9.98 -2.10
N ALA A 273 0.37 -10.04 -1.14
CA ALA A 273 0.48 -11.19 -0.26
C ALA A 273 -0.79 -11.42 0.58
N PHE A 274 -1.42 -10.34 1.06
CA PHE A 274 -2.72 -10.41 1.74
C PHE A 274 -3.84 -10.83 0.79
N ALA A 275 -3.89 -10.28 -0.43
CA ALA A 275 -4.90 -10.64 -1.41
C ALA A 275 -4.84 -12.14 -1.76
N PHE A 276 -3.65 -12.69 -1.95
CA PHE A 276 -3.48 -14.14 -2.17
C PHE A 276 -3.85 -14.98 -0.94
N ASP A 277 -3.52 -14.54 0.29
CA ASP A 277 -3.98 -15.24 1.51
C ASP A 277 -5.50 -15.32 1.59
N LEU A 278 -6.20 -14.24 1.21
CA LEU A 278 -7.66 -14.19 1.19
C LEU A 278 -8.24 -15.05 0.05
N LEU A 279 -7.78 -14.87 -1.17
CA LEU A 279 -8.27 -15.58 -2.36
C LEU A 279 -8.14 -17.09 -2.23
N LEU A 280 -6.98 -17.57 -1.80
CA LEU A 280 -6.70 -19.00 -1.68
C LEU A 280 -7.52 -19.71 -0.59
N ARG A 281 -8.21 -18.95 0.27
CA ARG A 281 -9.05 -19.47 1.34
C ARG A 281 -10.54 -19.27 1.10
N GLU A 282 -10.90 -18.64 0.01
CA GLU A 282 -12.29 -18.41 -0.38
C GLU A 282 -12.53 -19.01 -1.80
N PRO A 283 -12.70 -20.34 -1.88
CA PRO A 283 -12.82 -21.03 -3.18
C PRO A 283 -13.95 -20.49 -4.07
N ARG A 284 -15.03 -20.00 -3.46
CA ARG A 284 -16.15 -19.38 -4.20
C ARG A 284 -15.68 -18.11 -4.93
N VAL A 285 -14.96 -17.23 -4.23
CA VAL A 285 -14.44 -15.98 -4.80
C VAL A 285 -13.40 -16.29 -5.88
N LEU A 286 -12.48 -17.22 -5.60
CA LEU A 286 -11.43 -17.62 -6.54
C LEU A 286 -12.01 -18.24 -7.81
N SER A 287 -13.04 -19.12 -7.69
CA SER A 287 -13.70 -19.72 -8.85
C SER A 287 -14.40 -18.66 -9.71
N ARG A 288 -15.16 -17.77 -9.08
CA ARG A 288 -15.82 -16.67 -9.79
C ARG A 288 -14.82 -15.76 -10.50
N LEU A 289 -13.74 -15.39 -9.83
CA LEU A 289 -12.68 -14.59 -10.43
C LEU A 289 -12.09 -15.28 -11.67
N ARG A 290 -11.81 -16.58 -11.62
CA ARG A 290 -11.30 -17.35 -12.76
C ARG A 290 -12.27 -17.38 -13.93
N ASP A 291 -13.56 -17.53 -13.65
CA ASP A 291 -14.59 -17.55 -14.68
C ASP A 291 -14.68 -16.20 -15.41
N GLU A 292 -14.57 -15.09 -14.67
CA GLU A 292 -14.64 -13.72 -15.22
C GLU A 292 -13.33 -13.26 -15.91
N LEU A 293 -12.16 -13.73 -15.46
CA LEU A 293 -10.89 -13.42 -16.12
C LEU A 293 -10.77 -13.98 -17.56
N GLY A 294 -11.73 -14.81 -17.99
CA GLY A 294 -11.85 -15.28 -19.36
C GLY A 294 -12.46 -14.25 -20.33
N GLY A 295 -13.05 -13.17 -19.82
CA GLY A 295 -13.66 -12.07 -20.58
C GLY A 295 -12.84 -10.78 -20.54
N ASP A 296 -13.44 -9.71 -21.07
CA ASP A 296 -12.82 -8.37 -21.15
C ASP A 296 -13.24 -7.46 -19.97
N ASP A 297 -14.05 -7.97 -19.03
CA ASP A 297 -14.57 -7.21 -17.89
C ASP A 297 -13.70 -7.41 -16.63
N ASP A 298 -13.14 -6.33 -16.10
CA ASP A 298 -12.30 -6.31 -14.93
C ASP A 298 -13.08 -5.98 -13.64
N THR A 299 -14.38 -5.79 -13.71
CA THR A 299 -15.21 -5.27 -12.61
C THR A 299 -15.08 -6.13 -11.34
N TYR A 300 -15.11 -7.45 -11.47
CA TYR A 300 -14.96 -8.33 -10.30
C TYR A 300 -13.52 -8.38 -9.78
N LEU A 301 -12.53 -8.33 -10.66
CA LEU A 301 -11.13 -8.24 -10.27
C LEU A 301 -10.86 -6.97 -9.47
N ASP A 302 -11.39 -5.83 -9.91
CA ASP A 302 -11.27 -4.56 -9.17
C ASP A 302 -12.00 -4.63 -7.82
N ALA A 303 -13.14 -5.29 -7.75
CA ALA A 303 -13.84 -5.54 -6.48
C ALA A 303 -13.00 -6.44 -5.54
N VAL A 304 -12.33 -7.46 -6.05
CA VAL A 304 -11.40 -8.33 -5.29
C VAL A 304 -10.24 -7.52 -4.73
N VAL A 305 -9.62 -6.65 -5.53
CA VAL A 305 -8.53 -5.77 -5.08
C VAL A 305 -9.03 -4.82 -3.98
N THR A 306 -10.19 -4.21 -4.20
CA THR A 306 -10.80 -3.24 -3.28
C THR A 306 -11.13 -3.87 -1.94
N GLU A 307 -11.74 -5.05 -1.94
CA GLU A 307 -12.09 -5.80 -0.72
C GLU A 307 -10.85 -6.33 0.01
N SER A 308 -9.82 -6.75 -0.74
CA SER A 308 -8.55 -7.16 -0.14
C SER A 308 -7.92 -6.02 0.66
N LEU A 309 -7.87 -4.83 0.10
CA LEU A 309 -7.34 -3.62 0.73
C LEU A 309 -8.23 -3.13 1.89
N ARG A 310 -9.55 -3.34 1.82
CA ARG A 310 -10.45 -3.07 2.94
C ARG A 310 -10.15 -3.99 4.12
N LEU A 311 -10.16 -5.29 3.88
CA LEU A 311 -10.04 -6.30 4.93
C LEU A 311 -8.62 -6.39 5.51
N ARG A 312 -7.61 -6.08 4.68
CA ARG A 312 -6.18 -6.14 5.02
C ARG A 312 -5.47 -4.87 4.52
N PRO A 313 -5.76 -3.72 5.14
CA PRO A 313 -5.02 -2.50 4.80
C PRO A 313 -3.54 -2.69 5.13
N VAL A 314 -2.69 -2.10 4.31
CA VAL A 314 -1.23 -2.17 4.52
C VAL A 314 -0.77 -1.13 5.55
N ILE A 315 -1.53 -0.04 5.69
CA ILE A 315 -1.31 1.01 6.68
C ILE A 315 -2.52 1.04 7.63
N ASP A 316 -2.27 0.95 8.92
CA ASP A 316 -3.32 0.92 9.95
C ASP A 316 -3.94 2.29 10.23
N ALA A 317 -3.12 3.35 10.13
CA ALA A 317 -3.53 4.73 10.36
C ALA A 317 -2.61 5.71 9.64
N SER A 318 -3.09 6.89 9.32
CA SER A 318 -2.27 7.99 8.81
C SER A 318 -2.07 9.04 9.89
N GLU A 319 -0.82 9.36 10.20
CA GLU A 319 -0.46 10.20 11.32
C GLU A 319 -0.50 11.69 10.97
N ARG A 320 -0.93 12.53 11.93
CA ARG A 320 -0.83 14.00 11.88
C ARG A 320 -0.40 14.54 13.24
N THR A 321 0.44 15.56 13.25
CA THR A 321 0.75 16.32 14.45
C THR A 321 -0.12 17.59 14.48
N LEU A 322 -0.80 17.85 15.60
CA LEU A 322 -1.50 19.12 15.81
C LEU A 322 -0.48 20.21 16.17
N THR A 323 -0.41 21.26 15.37
CA THR A 323 0.44 22.45 15.68
C THR A 323 -0.28 23.46 16.54
N LYS A 324 -1.63 23.47 16.54
CA LYS A 324 -2.48 24.27 17.40
C LYS A 324 -3.56 23.42 18.06
N PRO A 325 -4.18 23.90 19.17
CA PRO A 325 -5.34 23.23 19.75
C PRO A 325 -6.47 23.10 18.71
N ARG A 326 -7.11 21.92 18.64
CA ARG A 326 -8.22 21.68 17.71
C ARG A 326 -9.24 20.73 18.31
N ARG A 327 -10.53 20.97 18.03
CA ARG A 327 -11.61 20.05 18.36
C ARG A 327 -11.74 18.98 17.27
N ILE A 328 -11.66 17.71 17.67
CA ILE A 328 -11.77 16.55 16.78
C ILE A 328 -12.66 15.50 17.46
N GLY A 329 -13.70 15.03 16.77
CA GLY A 329 -14.60 14.00 17.27
C GLY A 329 -15.20 14.32 18.65
N GLY A 330 -15.50 15.59 18.91
CA GLY A 330 -16.07 16.06 20.19
C GLY A 330 -15.05 16.38 21.29
N TRP A 331 -13.75 16.17 21.08
CA TRP A 331 -12.68 16.39 22.06
C TRP A 331 -11.81 17.59 21.71
N ASP A 332 -11.50 18.43 22.70
CA ASP A 332 -10.58 19.54 22.54
C ASP A 332 -9.15 19.06 22.78
N LEU A 333 -8.42 18.85 21.66
CA LEU A 333 -7.08 18.29 21.65
C LEU A 333 -6.03 19.41 21.64
N PRO A 334 -4.99 19.35 22.49
CA PRO A 334 -3.97 20.40 22.55
C PRO A 334 -2.96 20.30 21.40
N ALA A 335 -2.23 21.38 21.17
CA ALA A 335 -1.08 21.39 20.27
C ALA A 335 0.01 20.37 20.69
N GLY A 336 0.71 19.81 19.70
CA GLY A 336 1.81 18.87 19.89
C GLY A 336 1.35 17.42 20.13
N ILE A 337 0.04 17.14 20.08
CA ILE A 337 -0.47 15.77 20.12
C ILE A 337 -0.52 15.17 18.73
N ARG A 338 -0.34 13.87 18.65
CA ARG A 338 -0.48 13.12 17.40
C ARG A 338 -1.88 12.54 17.27
N VAL A 339 -2.51 12.73 16.13
CA VAL A 339 -3.84 12.22 15.82
C VAL A 339 -3.74 11.24 14.63
N TYR A 340 -4.48 10.15 14.75
CA TYR A 340 -4.42 9.00 13.85
C TYR A 340 -5.81 8.70 13.28
N PRO A 341 -6.16 9.16 12.06
CA PRO A 341 -7.26 8.54 11.32
C PRO A 341 -7.04 7.03 11.25
N ALA A 342 -7.88 6.27 11.97
CA ALA A 342 -7.70 4.84 12.22
C ALA A 342 -8.27 4.03 11.05
N ILE A 343 -7.55 3.98 9.93
CA ILE A 343 -7.95 3.34 8.67
C ILE A 343 -8.43 1.91 8.90
N ALA A 344 -7.59 1.09 9.55
CA ALA A 344 -7.89 -0.31 9.77
C ALA A 344 -9.15 -0.52 10.63
N VAL A 345 -9.41 0.38 11.58
CA VAL A 345 -10.60 0.31 12.43
C VAL A 345 -11.87 0.66 11.65
N VAL A 346 -11.84 1.76 10.90
CA VAL A 346 -12.98 2.20 10.08
C VAL A 346 -13.41 1.10 9.10
N GLN A 347 -12.45 0.49 8.43
CA GLN A 347 -12.71 -0.54 7.43
C GLN A 347 -13.23 -1.87 8.01
N LEU A 348 -13.15 -2.06 9.34
CA LEU A 348 -13.67 -3.23 10.04
C LEU A 348 -14.92 -2.91 10.88
N ARG A 349 -15.54 -1.77 10.71
CA ARG A 349 -16.79 -1.39 11.41
C ARG A 349 -17.98 -2.12 10.82
N GLU A 350 -18.79 -2.74 11.68
CA GLU A 350 -19.99 -3.49 11.30
C GLU A 350 -21.13 -2.57 10.78
N ASP A 351 -21.20 -1.35 11.34
CA ASP A 351 -22.19 -0.34 10.92
C ASP A 351 -21.89 0.26 9.53
N LEU A 352 -20.66 0.12 9.02
CA LEU A 352 -20.26 0.53 7.68
C LEU A 352 -20.18 -0.65 6.71
N TYR A 353 -19.77 -1.81 7.20
CA TYR A 353 -19.57 -3.02 6.41
C TYR A 353 -20.21 -4.21 7.14
N PRO A 354 -21.42 -4.62 6.80
CA PRO A 354 -22.04 -5.84 7.37
C PRO A 354 -21.11 -7.02 7.19
N GLN A 355 -20.95 -7.83 8.27
CA GLN A 355 -19.98 -8.94 8.31
C GLN A 355 -18.56 -8.50 7.90
N PRO A 356 -17.96 -7.57 8.66
CA PRO A 356 -16.75 -6.86 8.21
C PRO A 356 -15.51 -7.75 8.10
N HIS A 357 -15.53 -8.96 8.68
CA HIS A 357 -14.43 -9.92 8.65
C HIS A 357 -14.52 -10.93 7.49
N ASP A 358 -15.64 -10.94 6.76
CA ASP A 358 -15.81 -11.79 5.59
C ASP A 358 -15.19 -11.15 4.37
N PHE A 359 -14.49 -11.97 3.58
CA PHE A 359 -13.96 -11.55 2.29
C PHE A 359 -15.03 -11.67 1.22
N ARG A 360 -15.73 -10.58 0.98
CA ARG A 360 -16.89 -10.49 0.09
C ARG A 360 -16.71 -9.35 -0.92
N PRO A 361 -16.05 -9.59 -2.06
CA PRO A 361 -15.86 -8.58 -3.11
C PRO A 361 -17.17 -8.01 -3.65
N GLU A 362 -18.23 -8.79 -3.64
CA GLU A 362 -19.57 -8.42 -4.12
C GLU A 362 -20.12 -7.15 -3.49
N ARG A 363 -19.70 -6.82 -2.24
CA ARG A 363 -20.11 -5.58 -1.58
C ARG A 363 -19.78 -4.31 -2.37
N PHE A 364 -18.70 -4.35 -3.15
CA PHE A 364 -18.27 -3.25 -4.01
C PHE A 364 -18.88 -3.26 -5.40
N LEU A 365 -19.71 -4.27 -5.72
CA LEU A 365 -20.55 -4.33 -6.90
C LEU A 365 -22.00 -3.92 -6.59
N GLU A 366 -22.43 -4.11 -5.33
CA GLU A 366 -23.79 -3.88 -4.86
C GLU A 366 -24.02 -2.41 -4.46
N GLU A 367 -23.04 -1.82 -3.78
CA GLU A 367 -23.12 -0.45 -3.28
C GLU A 367 -21.77 0.27 -3.41
N GLU A 368 -21.81 1.56 -3.71
CA GLU A 368 -20.62 2.40 -3.60
C GLU A 368 -20.19 2.53 -2.13
N ALA A 369 -18.88 2.45 -1.87
CA ALA A 369 -18.36 2.67 -0.54
C ALA A 369 -18.76 4.06 -0.03
N LYS A 370 -19.32 4.13 1.19
CA LYS A 370 -19.63 5.42 1.83
C LYS A 370 -18.36 6.27 1.90
N SER A 371 -18.52 7.57 1.68
CA SER A 371 -17.41 8.52 1.72
C SER A 371 -16.66 8.39 3.04
N TYR A 372 -15.31 8.33 2.96
CA TYR A 372 -14.40 8.14 4.10
C TYR A 372 -14.59 6.85 4.92
N ALA A 373 -15.29 5.86 4.37
CA ALA A 373 -15.33 4.50 4.92
C ALA A 373 -14.22 3.60 4.33
N TRP A 374 -13.88 3.78 3.07
CA TRP A 374 -12.80 3.05 2.38
C TRP A 374 -11.56 3.95 2.23
N LEU A 375 -10.54 3.70 3.03
CA LEU A 375 -9.40 4.59 3.21
C LEU A 375 -8.01 3.92 3.07
N PRO A 376 -7.81 2.82 2.32
CA PRO A 376 -6.50 2.16 2.29
C PRO A 376 -5.40 3.06 1.74
N PHE A 377 -5.75 4.09 0.99
CA PHE A 377 -4.86 5.10 0.43
C PHE A 377 -4.95 6.47 1.14
N GLY A 378 -5.57 6.51 2.32
CA GLY A 378 -5.84 7.77 3.02
C GLY A 378 -6.81 8.68 2.28
N GLY A 379 -6.75 9.99 2.53
CA GLY A 379 -7.66 10.97 1.95
C GLY A 379 -7.12 12.39 1.94
N GLY A 380 -7.91 13.31 1.34
CA GLY A 380 -7.58 14.73 1.24
C GLY A 380 -6.29 15.00 0.45
N ILE A 381 -5.63 16.10 0.77
CA ILE A 381 -4.40 16.53 0.07
C ILE A 381 -3.20 15.59 0.30
N ARG A 382 -3.30 14.66 1.24
CA ARG A 382 -2.28 13.64 1.54
C ARG A 382 -2.65 12.25 1.02
N ARG A 383 -3.72 12.12 0.22
CA ARG A 383 -4.07 10.85 -0.39
C ARG A 383 -2.88 10.30 -1.18
N CYS A 384 -2.65 9.00 -1.12
CA CYS A 384 -1.54 8.33 -1.81
C CYS A 384 -1.48 8.73 -3.30
N ILE A 385 -0.31 9.18 -3.74
CA ILE A 385 -0.07 9.59 -5.13
C ILE A 385 -0.12 8.37 -6.04
N GLY A 386 0.47 7.24 -5.60
CA GLY A 386 0.54 6.00 -6.36
C GLY A 386 -0.69 5.09 -6.23
N ALA A 387 -1.84 5.58 -5.74
CA ALA A 387 -3.02 4.75 -5.49
C ALA A 387 -3.50 4.00 -6.76
N ALA A 388 -3.61 4.71 -7.89
CA ALA A 388 -4.03 4.13 -9.16
C ALA A 388 -3.01 3.11 -9.69
N LEU A 389 -1.70 3.40 -9.56
CA LEU A 389 -0.64 2.46 -9.95
C LEU A 389 -0.68 1.20 -9.09
N ALA A 390 -0.82 1.33 -7.76
CA ALA A 390 -0.88 0.19 -6.85
C ALA A 390 -2.09 -0.72 -7.13
N GLN A 391 -3.27 -0.14 -7.38
CA GLN A 391 -4.46 -0.91 -7.75
C GLN A 391 -4.28 -1.61 -9.11
N ALA A 392 -3.75 -0.92 -10.11
CA ALA A 392 -3.44 -1.51 -11.41
C ALA A 392 -2.41 -2.64 -11.29
N GLU A 393 -1.37 -2.46 -10.48
CA GLU A 393 -0.35 -3.47 -10.24
C GLU A 393 -0.93 -4.70 -9.55
N MET A 394 -1.75 -4.51 -8.51
CA MET A 394 -2.43 -5.61 -7.84
C MET A 394 -3.36 -6.36 -8.81
N ALA A 395 -4.13 -5.66 -9.61
CA ALA A 395 -5.05 -6.26 -10.59
C ALA A 395 -4.30 -7.10 -11.64
N GLU A 396 -3.26 -6.54 -12.29
CA GLU A 396 -2.51 -7.25 -13.33
C GLU A 396 -1.76 -8.48 -12.77
N VAL A 397 -1.17 -8.36 -11.57
CA VAL A 397 -0.47 -9.48 -10.92
C VAL A 397 -1.45 -10.58 -10.52
N ILE A 398 -2.58 -10.23 -9.89
CA ILE A 398 -3.63 -11.21 -9.53
C ILE A 398 -4.16 -11.89 -10.79
N ARG A 399 -4.47 -11.13 -11.84
CA ARG A 399 -4.88 -11.65 -13.15
C ARG A 399 -3.88 -12.69 -13.67
N THR A 400 -2.62 -12.30 -13.77
CA THR A 400 -1.57 -13.16 -14.33
C THR A 400 -1.42 -14.46 -13.54
N VAL A 401 -1.34 -14.37 -12.21
CA VAL A 401 -1.16 -15.54 -11.35
C VAL A 401 -2.39 -16.45 -11.37
N VAL A 402 -3.59 -15.89 -11.16
CA VAL A 402 -4.84 -16.68 -11.05
C VAL A 402 -5.21 -17.36 -12.37
N SER A 403 -4.88 -16.74 -13.51
CA SER A 403 -5.12 -17.33 -14.83
C SER A 403 -4.18 -18.47 -15.19
N ARG A 404 -2.96 -18.48 -14.63
CA ARG A 404 -1.89 -19.36 -15.07
C ARG A 404 -1.48 -20.41 -14.03
N VAL A 405 -1.79 -20.20 -12.75
CA VAL A 405 -1.26 -21.04 -11.67
C VAL A 405 -2.34 -21.43 -10.67
N ASP A 406 -2.35 -22.70 -10.30
CA ASP A 406 -3.08 -23.20 -9.15
C ASP A 406 -2.15 -23.19 -7.93
N LEU A 407 -2.47 -22.34 -6.96
CA LEU A 407 -1.77 -22.23 -5.70
C LEU A 407 -2.58 -22.82 -4.55
N GLU A 408 -1.87 -23.38 -3.57
CA GLU A 408 -2.45 -23.86 -2.33
C GLU A 408 -1.72 -23.23 -1.13
N PRO A 409 -2.46 -22.72 -0.12
CA PRO A 409 -1.83 -22.23 1.09
C PRO A 409 -1.23 -23.42 1.87
N THR A 410 0.03 -23.30 2.30
CA THR A 410 0.69 -24.36 3.06
C THR A 410 0.34 -24.36 4.55
N ARG A 411 -0.44 -23.39 5.01
CA ARG A 411 -0.91 -23.25 6.41
C ARG A 411 -2.44 -23.30 6.44
N PRO A 412 -3.07 -23.97 7.44
CA PRO A 412 -4.51 -24.14 7.46
C PRO A 412 -5.29 -22.86 7.79
N SER A 413 -4.74 -21.95 8.60
CA SER A 413 -5.41 -20.72 9.04
C SER A 413 -4.97 -19.50 8.22
N ARG A 414 -5.85 -18.49 8.12
CA ARG A 414 -5.51 -17.16 7.58
C ARG A 414 -4.28 -16.58 8.28
N GLU A 415 -3.52 -15.80 7.55
CA GLU A 415 -2.35 -15.10 8.09
C GLU A 415 -2.77 -14.14 9.21
N ARG A 416 -2.01 -14.20 10.31
CA ARG A 416 -2.11 -13.16 11.33
C ARG A 416 -1.45 -11.89 10.83
N VAL A 417 -2.08 -10.76 11.07
CA VAL A 417 -1.51 -9.44 10.79
C VAL A 417 -0.56 -9.05 11.91
N VAL A 418 0.61 -8.56 11.55
CA VAL A 418 1.61 -7.99 12.49
C VAL A 418 2.17 -6.70 11.90
N ILE A 419 2.76 -5.83 12.75
CA ILE A 419 3.47 -4.64 12.27
C ILE A 419 4.95 -5.00 12.03
N ARG A 420 5.46 -4.61 10.86
CA ARG A 420 6.90 -4.56 10.56
C ARG A 420 7.25 -3.19 9.99
N GLY A 421 8.15 -2.48 10.67
CA GLY A 421 8.42 -1.08 10.34
C GLY A 421 7.18 -0.22 10.52
N ILE A 422 6.66 0.32 9.43
CA ILE A 422 5.47 1.17 9.39
C ILE A 422 4.27 0.50 8.71
N THR A 423 4.37 -0.78 8.34
CA THR A 423 3.34 -1.49 7.58
C THR A 423 2.76 -2.67 8.36
N LEU A 424 1.49 -2.94 8.12
CA LEU A 424 0.84 -4.19 8.46
C LEU A 424 1.27 -5.26 7.46
N VAL A 425 1.72 -6.42 7.93
CA VAL A 425 2.17 -7.51 7.05
C VAL A 425 1.61 -8.86 7.50
N PRO A 426 1.46 -9.85 6.59
CA PRO A 426 1.17 -11.23 6.97
C PRO A 426 2.37 -11.80 7.75
N ARG A 427 2.11 -12.38 8.93
CA ARG A 427 3.15 -12.83 9.86
C ARG A 427 4.17 -13.77 9.23
N HIS A 428 3.72 -14.70 8.41
CA HIS A 428 4.56 -15.69 7.73
C HIS A 428 4.73 -15.40 6.23
N GLY A 429 4.17 -14.28 5.74
CA GLY A 429 4.32 -13.82 4.38
C GLY A 429 3.52 -14.60 3.34
N THR A 430 2.47 -15.34 3.76
CA THR A 430 1.62 -16.15 2.88
C THR A 430 2.40 -17.25 2.16
N PRO A 431 2.86 -18.29 2.88
CA PRO A 431 3.56 -19.42 2.25
C PRO A 431 2.60 -20.28 1.45
N VAL A 432 2.98 -20.60 0.21
CA VAL A 432 2.17 -21.31 -0.77
C VAL A 432 2.93 -22.47 -1.42
N LEU A 433 2.16 -23.37 -2.02
CA LEU A 433 2.61 -24.48 -2.86
C LEU A 433 2.02 -24.29 -4.26
N VAL A 434 2.84 -24.39 -5.30
CA VAL A 434 2.39 -24.47 -6.69
C VAL A 434 1.86 -25.89 -6.95
N ARG A 435 0.56 -26.02 -7.19
CA ARG A 435 -0.09 -27.29 -7.46
C ARG A 435 -0.05 -27.65 -8.95
N ARG A 436 -0.29 -26.66 -9.78
CA ARG A 436 -0.39 -26.85 -11.23
C ARG A 436 -0.07 -25.55 -11.96
N LEU A 437 0.60 -25.66 -13.08
CA LEU A 437 0.73 -24.59 -14.08
C LEU A 437 -0.30 -24.85 -15.19
N ALA A 438 -0.93 -23.78 -15.69
CA ALA A 438 -1.82 -23.89 -16.83
C ALA A 438 -1.00 -24.28 -18.07
N ASP A 439 -1.45 -25.30 -18.78
CA ASP A 439 -0.83 -25.75 -20.03
C ASP A 439 -1.17 -24.72 -21.13
N GLU A 440 -0.21 -23.99 -21.64
CA GLU A 440 -0.39 -22.97 -22.69
C GLU A 440 -0.95 -23.55 -23.99
N THR A 441 -0.89 -24.88 -24.15
CA THR A 441 -1.31 -25.59 -25.37
C THR A 441 -2.78 -26.02 -25.37
N ARG A 442 -3.50 -25.93 -24.25
CA ARG A 442 -4.92 -26.29 -24.17
C ARG A 442 -5.83 -25.09 -24.47
N PRO A 443 -6.56 -25.09 -25.62
CA PRO A 443 -7.63 -24.14 -25.84
C PRO A 443 -8.65 -24.30 -24.68
N ARG A 444 -9.01 -23.19 -24.03
CA ARG A 444 -10.05 -23.16 -22.98
C ARG A 444 -11.30 -23.82 -23.56
N SER A 445 -11.68 -24.95 -23.00
CA SER A 445 -12.89 -25.66 -23.43
C SER A 445 -14.07 -24.73 -23.26
N THR A 446 -14.65 -24.33 -24.40
CA THR A 446 -15.98 -23.74 -24.46
C THR A 446 -16.92 -24.77 -23.85
N ARG A 447 -17.32 -24.59 -22.60
CA ARG A 447 -18.44 -25.33 -22.04
C ARG A 447 -19.66 -25.01 -22.90
N GLN A 448 -19.98 -25.96 -23.78
CA GLN A 448 -21.23 -25.99 -24.52
C GLN A 448 -22.36 -25.76 -23.49
N ARG A 449 -23.04 -24.64 -23.61
CA ARG A 449 -24.39 -24.49 -23.09
C ARG A 449 -25.25 -25.55 -23.76
N THR A 450 -25.48 -26.66 -23.09
CA THR A 450 -26.53 -27.59 -23.42
C THR A 450 -27.85 -26.82 -23.31
N LYS A 451 -28.28 -26.30 -24.45
CA LYS A 451 -29.68 -25.93 -24.65
C LYS A 451 -30.50 -27.23 -24.49
N HIS A 452 -31.18 -27.38 -23.39
CA HIS A 452 -32.29 -28.31 -23.29
C HIS A 452 -33.36 -27.83 -24.28
N GLY A 453 -33.35 -28.48 -25.45
CA GLY A 453 -34.43 -28.38 -26.40
C GLY A 453 -35.64 -29.10 -25.81
N THR A 454 -36.63 -28.38 -25.41
CA THR A 454 -37.97 -28.86 -25.20
C THR A 454 -38.55 -29.03 -26.58
N THR A 455 -38.52 -30.24 -27.11
CA THR A 455 -39.24 -30.61 -28.34
C THR A 455 -40.72 -30.73 -28.02
N ASP A 456 -41.45 -29.83 -28.59
CA ASP A 456 -42.91 -29.80 -28.66
C ASP A 456 -43.45 -30.98 -29.42
N GLN A 457 -44.21 -31.83 -28.78
CA GLN A 457 -45.08 -32.83 -29.43
C GLN A 457 -46.51 -32.41 -29.23
N LEU A 458 -47.00 -31.61 -30.15
CA LEU A 458 -48.45 -31.43 -30.37
C LEU A 458 -48.74 -31.55 -31.85
N THR A 459 -49.06 -32.78 -32.28
CA THR A 459 -49.76 -32.98 -33.52
C THR A 459 -50.98 -33.89 -33.26
N ARG A 460 -52.12 -33.36 -33.70
CA ARG A 460 -53.36 -34.06 -34.08
C ARG A 460 -54.34 -34.39 -32.96
N ARG A 461 -55.42 -33.65 -32.95
CA ARG A 461 -56.71 -34.23 -33.33
C ARG A 461 -57.67 -33.12 -33.78
N ALA A 462 -58.10 -33.33 -35.01
CA ALA A 462 -59.16 -32.58 -35.68
C ALA A 462 -60.54 -32.96 -35.14
N GLY A 463 -61.49 -32.07 -35.27
CA GLY A 463 -62.78 -32.45 -35.76
C GLY A 463 -63.92 -32.19 -34.81
N LEU A 464 -64.85 -31.41 -35.35
CA LEU A 464 -66.33 -31.41 -35.17
C LEU A 464 -66.90 -30.66 -33.93
N GLY A 465 -67.64 -29.62 -34.28
CA GLY A 465 -68.69 -28.97 -33.47
C GLY A 465 -68.73 -27.49 -33.72
#